data_718d1cd8c95f940f47ed1ceceb117d71
#
_entry.id   718d1cd8c95f940f47ed1ceceb117d71
#
_cell.length_a   1.000
_cell.length_b   1.000
_cell.length_c   1.000
_cell.angle_alpha   90.00
_cell.angle_beta   90.00
_cell.angle_gamma   90.00
#
_symmetry.space_group_name_H-M   'P 1'
#
loop_
_entity.id
_entity.type
_entity.pdbx_description
1 polymer ?
#
loop_
_entity_poly.entity_id
_entity_poly.type
_entity_poly.pdbx_seq_one_letter_code
_entity_poly.pdbx_strand_id
1 'polypeptide(L)'
;MVAIEVPEVDYTEYSNRQLVVVPLAVLALAVVVIGGWYAVTGAPATLGLEFTGGVELRIADDGQGDVEERIQTAFDQEPNSIRAIPADDVYVVTFRAGADDPDGLAGDLQDQADAAGLSTEAVDQVSASFASDTARTAVFGLGLAFLGMSVLVFALFRTVVPSVA
;
A
#
# COMPACT_ATOMS: atom_id res chain seq x y z
N MET A 1 -28.48 -26.00 -10.24
CA MET A 1 -28.33 -24.54 -10.42
C MET A 1 -29.00 -23.90 -9.23
N VAL A 2 -28.23 -23.23 -8.39
CA VAL A 2 -28.82 -22.46 -7.26
C VAL A 2 -29.26 -21.13 -7.85
N ALA A 3 -30.57 -20.91 -7.92
CA ALA A 3 -31.12 -19.61 -8.29
C ALA A 3 -30.88 -18.66 -7.10
N ILE A 4 -30.02 -17.68 -7.25
CA ILE A 4 -29.88 -16.60 -6.29
C ILE A 4 -31.02 -15.63 -6.59
N GLU A 5 -32.10 -15.72 -5.82
CA GLU A 5 -33.13 -14.69 -5.82
C GLU A 5 -32.53 -13.42 -5.22
N VAL A 6 -32.30 -12.42 -6.06
CA VAL A 6 -31.94 -11.07 -5.61
C VAL A 6 -33.22 -10.44 -5.08
N PRO A 7 -33.32 -10.04 -3.80
CA PRO A 7 -34.50 -9.37 -3.29
C PRO A 7 -34.73 -8.07 -4.06
N GLU A 8 -35.95 -7.89 -4.59
CA GLU A 8 -36.37 -6.61 -5.18
C GLU A 8 -36.45 -5.57 -4.05
N VAL A 9 -35.46 -4.68 -4.03
CA VAL A 9 -35.44 -3.56 -3.09
C VAL A 9 -36.23 -2.42 -3.71
N ASP A 10 -37.36 -2.08 -3.11
CA ASP A 10 -38.19 -0.96 -3.54
C ASP A 10 -37.55 0.37 -3.11
N TYR A 11 -36.81 1.00 -4.03
CA TYR A 11 -36.07 2.24 -3.78
C TYR A 11 -36.98 3.46 -3.57
N THR A 12 -38.29 3.34 -3.82
CA THR A 12 -39.26 4.43 -3.70
C THR A 12 -39.66 4.69 -2.23
N GLU A 13 -39.46 3.74 -1.34
CA GLU A 13 -39.77 3.89 0.10
C GLU A 13 -38.72 4.68 0.89
N TYR A 14 -37.53 4.88 0.33
CA TYR A 14 -36.47 5.58 1.03
C TYR A 14 -36.47 7.08 0.74
N SER A 15 -36.48 7.89 1.77
CA SER A 15 -36.37 9.34 1.59
C SER A 15 -34.98 9.69 1.01
N ASN A 16 -34.92 10.75 0.18
CA ASN A 16 -33.63 11.22 -0.39
C ASN A 16 -32.55 11.46 0.67
N ARG A 17 -32.94 11.77 1.91
CA ARG A 17 -32.00 11.93 3.03
C ARG A 17 -31.38 10.61 3.47
N GLN A 18 -32.16 9.52 3.51
CA GLN A 18 -31.66 8.19 3.89
C GLN A 18 -30.70 7.64 2.82
N LEU A 19 -31.01 7.86 1.54
CA LEU A 19 -30.15 7.46 0.43
C LEU A 19 -28.78 8.16 0.44
N VAL A 20 -28.73 9.40 0.95
CA VAL A 20 -27.47 10.16 1.05
C VAL A 20 -26.74 9.89 2.38
N VAL A 21 -27.46 9.72 3.49
CA VAL A 21 -26.88 9.55 4.81
C VAL A 21 -26.06 8.25 4.92
N VAL A 22 -26.55 7.16 4.32
CA VAL A 22 -25.85 5.86 4.41
C VAL A 22 -24.46 5.90 3.74
N PRO A 23 -24.34 6.34 2.46
CA PRO A 23 -23.00 6.48 1.84
C PRO A 23 -22.10 7.48 2.57
N LEU A 24 -22.66 8.59 3.07
CA LEU A 24 -21.88 9.56 3.84
C LEU A 24 -21.41 9.00 5.17
N ALA A 25 -22.21 8.21 5.85
CA ALA A 25 -21.80 7.54 7.10
C ALA A 25 -20.67 6.52 6.84
N VAL A 26 -20.76 5.75 5.75
CA VAL A 26 -19.71 4.82 5.34
C VAL A 26 -18.43 5.56 4.97
N LEU A 27 -18.53 6.67 4.23
CA LEU A 27 -17.39 7.52 3.90
C LEU A 27 -16.74 8.10 5.16
N ALA A 28 -17.55 8.64 6.09
CA ALA A 28 -17.04 9.17 7.36
C ALA A 28 -16.33 8.09 8.18
N LEU A 29 -16.90 6.89 8.25
CA LEU A 29 -16.27 5.75 8.92
C LEU A 29 -14.94 5.38 8.26
N ALA A 30 -14.87 5.32 6.93
CA ALA A 30 -13.64 5.03 6.20
C ALA A 30 -12.56 6.08 6.47
N VAL A 31 -12.92 7.37 6.49
CA VAL A 31 -11.99 8.47 6.82
C VAL A 31 -11.47 8.35 8.26
N VAL A 32 -12.34 8.01 9.22
CA VAL A 32 -11.94 7.79 10.62
C VAL A 32 -10.99 6.60 10.76
N VAL A 33 -11.26 5.50 10.06
CA VAL A 33 -10.39 4.30 10.07
C VAL A 33 -9.02 4.62 9.47
N ILE A 34 -8.98 5.28 8.31
CA ILE A 34 -7.73 5.67 7.64
C ILE A 34 -6.96 6.69 8.49
N GLY A 35 -7.66 7.68 9.05
CA GLY A 35 -7.05 8.67 9.93
C GLY A 35 -6.51 8.08 11.23
N GLY A 36 -7.23 7.15 11.83
CA GLY A 36 -6.78 6.40 13.02
C GLY A 36 -5.55 5.54 12.70
N TRP A 37 -5.58 4.84 11.57
CA TRP A 37 -4.43 4.07 11.08
C TRP A 37 -3.21 4.96 10.88
N TYR A 38 -3.38 6.09 10.19
CA TYR A 38 -2.32 7.08 9.98
C TYR A 38 -1.72 7.60 11.29
N ALA A 39 -2.56 7.86 12.30
CA ALA A 39 -2.10 8.35 13.60
C ALA A 39 -1.23 7.32 14.37
N VAL A 40 -1.48 6.02 14.15
CA VAL A 40 -0.75 4.93 14.82
C VAL A 40 0.51 4.53 14.04
N THR A 41 0.43 4.48 12.71
CA THR A 41 1.50 3.93 11.86
C THR A 41 2.34 5.00 11.17
N GLY A 42 1.91 6.27 11.18
CA GLY A 42 2.56 7.36 10.45
C GLY A 42 2.37 7.31 8.93
N ALA A 43 1.60 6.34 8.41
CA ALA A 43 1.31 6.20 6.98
C ALA A 43 -0.15 5.78 6.77
N PRO A 44 -0.83 6.24 5.70
CA PRO A 44 -2.23 5.90 5.45
C PRO A 44 -2.43 4.43 5.04
N ALA A 45 -1.37 3.77 4.59
CA ALA A 45 -1.31 2.36 4.22
C ALA A 45 0.14 1.86 4.27
N THR A 46 0.35 0.54 4.24
CA THR A 46 1.68 -0.04 4.00
C THR A 46 2.03 0.16 2.51
N LEU A 47 2.79 1.21 2.25
CA LEU A 47 3.23 1.55 0.90
C LEU A 47 4.46 0.72 0.53
N GLY A 48 4.54 0.31 -0.74
CA GLY A 48 5.72 -0.36 -1.28
C GLY A 48 6.93 0.58 -1.38
N LEU A 49 8.07 -0.01 -1.65
CA LEU A 49 9.36 0.67 -1.75
C LEU A 49 9.34 1.80 -2.79
N GLU A 50 8.55 1.64 -3.86
CA GLU A 50 8.40 2.61 -4.93
C GLU A 50 7.78 3.94 -4.45
N PHE A 51 7.08 3.92 -3.31
CA PHE A 51 6.41 5.10 -2.74
C PHE A 51 7.11 5.65 -1.49
N THR A 52 7.91 4.83 -0.82
CA THR A 52 8.59 5.22 0.42
C THR A 52 10.08 5.49 0.23
N GLY A 53 10.66 4.90 -0.80
CA GLY A 53 12.10 4.78 -0.95
C GLY A 53 12.70 3.83 0.08
N GLY A 54 13.88 3.32 -0.20
CA GLY A 54 14.61 2.44 0.70
C GLY A 54 15.36 1.34 -0.04
N VAL A 55 15.76 0.32 0.72
CA VAL A 55 16.47 -0.85 0.23
C VAL A 55 15.69 -2.10 0.59
N GLU A 56 15.56 -3.01 -0.35
CA GLU A 56 15.03 -4.34 -0.16
C GLU A 56 16.13 -5.37 -0.40
N LEU A 57 16.35 -6.22 0.59
CA LEU A 57 17.26 -7.36 0.49
C LEU A 57 16.44 -8.65 0.38
N ARG A 58 16.80 -9.51 -0.57
CA ARG A 58 16.31 -10.89 -0.64
C ARG A 58 17.36 -11.81 -0.08
N ILE A 59 17.05 -12.43 1.04
CA ILE A 59 17.93 -13.30 1.79
C ILE A 59 17.44 -14.73 1.65
N ALA A 60 18.28 -15.63 1.15
CA ALA A 60 17.94 -17.04 1.01
C ALA A 60 17.76 -17.70 2.38
N ASP A 61 16.77 -18.56 2.50
CA ASP A 61 16.65 -19.46 3.63
C ASP A 61 17.62 -20.64 3.45
N ASP A 62 18.71 -20.60 4.20
CA ASP A 62 19.75 -21.63 4.17
C ASP A 62 19.41 -22.85 5.04
N GLY A 63 18.25 -22.85 5.66
CA GLY A 63 17.79 -23.93 6.57
C GLY A 63 18.60 -24.03 7.86
N GLN A 64 19.45 -23.04 8.16
CA GLN A 64 20.31 -23.03 9.35
C GLN A 64 19.70 -22.21 10.49
N GLY A 65 18.85 -22.83 11.30
CA GLY A 65 18.26 -22.17 12.46
C GLY A 65 17.09 -21.25 12.10
N ASP A 66 16.81 -20.32 13.00
CA ASP A 66 15.77 -19.31 12.76
C ASP A 66 16.37 -18.12 11.97
N VAL A 67 16.13 -18.12 10.67
CA VAL A 67 16.66 -17.09 9.76
C VAL A 67 16.08 -15.71 10.11
N GLU A 68 14.82 -15.64 10.57
CA GLU A 68 14.20 -14.38 10.97
C GLU A 68 14.89 -13.76 12.19
N GLU A 69 15.26 -14.56 13.21
CA GLU A 69 16.02 -14.09 14.37
C GLU A 69 17.44 -13.63 13.97
N ARG A 70 18.07 -14.34 13.04
CA ARG A 70 19.37 -13.95 12.50
C ARG A 70 19.28 -12.61 11.74
N ILE A 71 18.24 -12.42 10.92
CA ILE A 71 17.99 -11.15 10.21
C ILE A 71 17.79 -10.01 11.20
N GLN A 72 16.99 -10.20 12.25
CA GLN A 72 16.74 -9.15 13.25
C GLN A 72 18.01 -8.70 14.00
N THR A 73 18.99 -9.58 14.13
CA THR A 73 20.25 -9.30 14.86
C THR A 73 21.42 -8.93 13.95
N ALA A 74 21.32 -9.15 12.65
CA ALA A 74 22.39 -8.94 11.69
C ALA A 74 22.65 -7.47 11.35
N PHE A 75 21.63 -6.64 11.46
CA PHE A 75 21.68 -5.26 10.97
C PHE A 75 21.68 -4.24 12.10
N ASP A 76 22.49 -3.18 11.95
CA ASP A 76 22.53 -2.06 12.88
C ASP A 76 21.23 -1.24 12.84
N GLN A 77 20.58 -1.22 11.66
CA GLN A 77 19.28 -0.57 11.46
C GLN A 77 18.15 -1.60 11.56
N GLU A 78 17.14 -1.30 12.37
CA GLU A 78 15.97 -2.15 12.49
C GLU A 78 15.22 -2.25 11.16
N PRO A 79 14.94 -3.48 10.66
CA PRO A 79 14.17 -3.67 9.43
C PRO A 79 12.76 -3.08 9.55
N ASN A 80 12.30 -2.40 8.51
CA ASN A 80 10.93 -1.89 8.46
C ASN A 80 9.89 -3.02 8.29
N SER A 81 10.27 -4.07 7.57
CA SER A 81 9.49 -5.29 7.46
C SER A 81 10.36 -6.49 7.11
N ILE A 82 9.99 -7.66 7.64
CA ILE A 82 10.55 -8.96 7.26
C ILE A 82 9.38 -9.80 6.77
N ARG A 83 9.50 -10.39 5.58
CA ARG A 83 8.45 -11.23 4.98
C ARG A 83 9.06 -12.49 4.39
N ALA A 84 8.65 -13.64 4.89
CA ALA A 84 8.98 -14.92 4.27
C ALA A 84 8.17 -15.15 2.98
N ILE A 85 8.84 -15.65 1.94
CA ILE A 85 8.22 -16.16 0.71
C ILE A 85 8.52 -17.66 0.62
N PRO A 86 7.67 -18.51 1.21
CA PRO A 86 7.93 -19.95 1.32
C PRO A 86 8.04 -20.68 -0.03
N ALA A 87 7.49 -20.09 -1.11
CA ALA A 87 7.54 -20.68 -2.44
C ALA A 87 8.94 -20.63 -3.07
N ASP A 88 9.74 -19.66 -2.65
CA ASP A 88 11.07 -19.39 -3.20
C ASP A 88 12.19 -19.63 -2.15
N ASP A 89 11.85 -20.05 -0.93
CA ASP A 89 12.75 -20.18 0.21
C ASP A 89 13.57 -18.89 0.48
N VAL A 90 12.88 -17.72 0.44
CA VAL A 90 13.50 -16.40 0.55
C VAL A 90 12.78 -15.55 1.59
N TYR A 91 13.56 -14.76 2.33
CA TYR A 91 13.08 -13.66 3.16
C TYR A 91 13.29 -12.33 2.45
N VAL A 92 12.23 -11.53 2.34
CA VAL A 92 12.28 -10.16 1.84
C VAL A 92 12.35 -9.22 3.02
N VAL A 93 13.48 -8.51 3.13
CA VAL A 93 13.76 -7.59 4.23
C VAL A 93 13.82 -6.17 3.68
N THR A 94 12.98 -5.29 4.19
CA THR A 94 12.86 -3.92 3.69
C THR A 94 13.41 -2.94 4.72
N PHE A 95 14.27 -2.04 4.30
CA PHE A 95 14.81 -0.94 5.08
C PHE A 95 14.41 0.40 4.50
N ARG A 96 14.11 1.39 5.34
CA ARG A 96 13.86 2.75 4.87
C ARG A 96 15.15 3.44 4.55
N ALA A 97 15.24 4.09 3.39
CA ALA A 97 16.34 5.00 3.14
C ALA A 97 16.22 6.21 4.08
N GLY A 98 17.29 6.51 4.80
CA GLY A 98 17.47 7.86 5.34
C GLY A 98 17.55 8.87 4.20
N ALA A 99 17.30 10.14 4.49
CA ALA A 99 17.17 11.20 3.47
C ALA A 99 18.42 11.41 2.61
N ASP A 100 19.58 10.89 2.98
CA ASP A 100 20.86 11.43 2.52
C ASP A 100 21.68 10.54 1.57
N ASP A 101 21.56 9.20 1.58
CA ASP A 101 22.33 8.33 0.65
C ASP A 101 21.77 6.90 0.54
N PRO A 102 20.90 6.61 -0.42
CA PRO A 102 20.39 5.25 -0.62
C PRO A 102 21.43 4.29 -1.21
N ASP A 103 22.41 4.79 -1.97
CA ASP A 103 23.43 3.94 -2.61
C ASP A 103 24.44 3.42 -1.57
N GLY A 104 24.84 4.25 -0.60
CA GLY A 104 25.67 3.85 0.52
C GLY A 104 24.97 2.85 1.42
N LEU A 105 23.68 3.08 1.73
CA LEU A 105 22.90 2.19 2.59
C LEU A 105 22.79 0.75 2.02
N ALA A 106 22.59 0.60 0.72
CA ALA A 106 22.49 -0.72 0.10
C ALA A 106 23.79 -1.53 0.23
N GLY A 107 24.95 -0.86 0.03
CA GLY A 107 26.26 -1.46 0.21
C GLY A 107 26.51 -1.87 1.68
N ASP A 108 26.23 -0.97 2.61
CA ASP A 108 26.41 -1.23 4.05
C ASP A 108 25.54 -2.39 4.54
N LEU A 109 24.28 -2.47 4.09
CA LEU A 109 23.38 -3.55 4.45
C LEU A 109 23.81 -4.89 3.85
N GLN A 110 24.35 -4.89 2.63
CA GLN A 110 24.90 -6.09 2.02
C GLN A 110 26.14 -6.59 2.76
N ASP A 111 27.04 -5.69 3.12
CA ASP A 111 28.24 -6.03 3.91
C ASP A 111 27.87 -6.60 5.29
N GLN A 112 26.84 -6.06 5.94
CA GLN A 112 26.33 -6.56 7.22
C GLN A 112 25.70 -7.95 7.07
N ALA A 113 24.90 -8.18 6.01
CA ALA A 113 24.33 -9.48 5.71
C ALA A 113 25.42 -10.54 5.50
N ASP A 114 26.45 -10.22 4.70
CA ASP A 114 27.57 -11.10 4.42
C ASP A 114 28.38 -11.40 5.70
N ALA A 115 28.60 -10.39 6.54
CA ALA A 115 29.28 -10.55 7.84
C ALA A 115 28.50 -11.44 8.81
N ALA A 116 27.19 -11.43 8.76
CA ALA A 116 26.28 -12.29 9.53
C ALA A 116 26.13 -13.70 8.92
N GLY A 117 26.75 -13.97 7.77
CA GLY A 117 26.62 -15.23 7.05
C GLY A 117 25.25 -15.45 6.42
N LEU A 118 24.53 -14.37 6.11
CA LEU A 118 23.28 -14.40 5.38
C LEU A 118 23.57 -14.34 3.87
N SER A 119 22.96 -15.23 3.09
CA SER A 119 23.14 -15.25 1.64
C SER A 119 22.16 -14.31 0.97
N THR A 120 22.66 -13.19 0.44
CA THR A 120 21.85 -12.19 -0.28
C THR A 120 21.72 -12.59 -1.75
N GLU A 121 20.50 -12.84 -2.23
CA GLU A 121 20.22 -13.19 -3.63
C GLU A 121 20.01 -11.96 -4.51
N ALA A 122 19.38 -10.93 -3.98
CA ALA A 122 19.12 -9.69 -4.70
C ALA A 122 19.08 -8.50 -3.75
N VAL A 123 19.46 -7.35 -4.27
CA VAL A 123 19.35 -6.05 -3.60
C VAL A 123 18.63 -5.09 -4.53
N ASP A 124 17.46 -4.64 -4.13
CA ASP A 124 16.68 -3.63 -4.84
C ASP A 124 16.70 -2.33 -4.05
N GLN A 125 16.92 -1.21 -4.72
CA GLN A 125 16.95 0.09 -4.07
C GLN A 125 16.11 1.11 -4.84
N VAL A 126 15.43 1.97 -4.10
CA VAL A 126 14.64 3.08 -4.64
C VAL A 126 15.00 4.36 -3.88
N SER A 127 15.45 5.37 -4.61
CA SER A 127 15.76 6.66 -3.99
C SER A 127 14.52 7.35 -3.44
N ALA A 128 14.66 8.07 -2.33
CA ALA A 128 13.57 8.82 -1.72
C ALA A 128 12.97 9.88 -2.66
N SER A 129 13.78 10.47 -3.53
CA SER A 129 13.33 11.44 -4.54
C SER A 129 12.42 10.78 -5.58
N PHE A 130 12.84 9.63 -6.14
CA PHE A 130 12.02 8.86 -7.09
C PHE A 130 10.70 8.41 -6.46
N ALA A 131 10.76 7.90 -5.24
CA ALA A 131 9.58 7.48 -4.49
C ALA A 131 8.59 8.63 -4.28
N SER A 132 9.09 9.81 -3.87
CA SER A 132 8.24 10.99 -3.67
C SER A 132 7.59 11.49 -4.97
N ASP A 133 8.31 11.50 -6.07
CA ASP A 133 7.80 11.89 -7.39
C ASP A 133 6.77 10.89 -7.91
N THR A 134 7.00 9.59 -7.70
CA THR A 134 6.06 8.51 -8.03
C THR A 134 4.77 8.64 -7.22
N ALA A 135 4.88 8.84 -5.91
CA ALA A 135 3.73 9.03 -5.02
C ALA A 135 2.91 10.27 -5.44
N ARG A 136 3.59 11.38 -5.71
CA ARG A 136 2.94 12.62 -6.15
C ARG A 136 2.20 12.43 -7.47
N THR A 137 2.84 11.80 -8.45
CA THR A 137 2.23 11.52 -9.76
C THR A 137 1.03 10.60 -9.63
N ALA A 138 1.12 9.56 -8.80
CA ALA A 138 0.02 8.63 -8.53
C ALA A 138 -1.19 9.35 -7.90
N VAL A 139 -0.97 10.20 -6.90
CA VAL A 139 -2.04 10.98 -6.24
C VAL A 139 -2.70 11.95 -7.23
N PHE A 140 -1.91 12.65 -8.06
CA PHE A 140 -2.43 13.53 -9.10
C PHE A 140 -3.25 12.76 -10.14
N GLY A 141 -2.72 11.65 -10.65
CA GLY A 141 -3.39 10.79 -11.63
C GLY A 141 -4.71 10.24 -11.10
N LEU A 142 -4.71 9.76 -9.86
CA LEU A 142 -5.91 9.28 -9.18
C LEU A 142 -6.94 10.39 -9.00
N GLY A 143 -6.52 11.58 -8.54
CA GLY A 143 -7.40 12.74 -8.39
C GLY A 143 -8.03 13.16 -9.72
N LEU A 144 -7.25 13.19 -10.79
CA LEU A 144 -7.74 13.51 -12.13
C LEU A 144 -8.76 12.47 -12.64
N ALA A 145 -8.50 11.18 -12.39
CA ALA A 145 -9.40 10.10 -12.75
C ALA A 145 -10.74 10.19 -12.00
N PHE A 146 -10.71 10.45 -10.71
CA PHE A 146 -11.93 10.66 -9.92
C PHE A 146 -12.72 11.88 -10.39
N LEU A 147 -12.04 12.97 -10.70
CA LEU A 147 -12.66 14.20 -11.20
C LEU A 147 -13.32 13.96 -12.55
N GLY A 148 -12.62 13.29 -13.47
CA GLY A 148 -13.16 12.91 -14.79
C GLY A 148 -14.38 11.99 -14.67
N MET A 149 -14.31 10.97 -13.82
CA MET A 149 -15.43 10.07 -13.55
C MET A 149 -16.63 10.83 -12.95
N SER A 150 -16.39 11.74 -12.00
CA SER A 150 -17.44 12.53 -11.38
C SER A 150 -18.15 13.44 -12.39
N VAL A 151 -17.39 14.07 -13.29
CA VAL A 151 -17.96 14.91 -14.36
C VAL A 151 -18.78 14.06 -15.33
N LEU A 152 -18.29 12.88 -15.71
CA LEU A 152 -18.99 11.98 -16.63
C LEU A 152 -20.30 11.48 -16.00
N VAL A 153 -20.26 11.04 -14.74
CA VAL A 153 -21.44 10.62 -13.99
C VAL A 153 -22.44 11.77 -13.91
N PHE A 154 -22.00 12.97 -13.53
CA PHE A 154 -22.85 14.14 -13.45
C PHE A 154 -23.52 14.48 -14.81
N ALA A 155 -22.75 14.43 -15.90
CA ALA A 155 -23.26 14.70 -17.23
C ALA A 155 -24.34 13.66 -17.65
N LEU A 156 -24.08 12.37 -17.39
CA LEU A 156 -25.03 11.30 -17.70
C LEU A 156 -26.33 11.45 -16.89
N PHE A 157 -26.24 11.68 -15.58
CA PHE A 157 -27.41 11.85 -14.74
C PHE A 157 -28.22 13.10 -15.10
N ARG A 158 -27.55 14.19 -15.48
CA ARG A 158 -28.24 15.41 -15.92
C ARG A 158 -28.99 15.24 -17.23
N THR A 159 -28.49 14.36 -18.12
CA THR A 159 -29.13 14.14 -19.44
C THR A 159 -30.23 13.08 -19.40
N VAL A 160 -30.18 12.11 -18.47
CA VAL A 160 -31.12 10.98 -18.39
C VAL A 160 -32.37 11.31 -17.54
N VAL A 161 -32.22 12.07 -16.46
CA VAL A 161 -33.31 12.43 -15.56
C VAL A 161 -34.44 13.23 -16.24
N PRO A 162 -34.20 14.18 -17.17
CA PRO A 162 -35.29 14.90 -17.86
C PRO A 162 -36.06 14.07 -18.89
N SER A 163 -35.57 12.91 -19.29
CA SER A 163 -36.20 12.11 -20.35
C SER A 163 -37.28 11.15 -19.83
N VAL A 164 -37.49 11.08 -18.51
CA VAL A 164 -38.44 10.16 -17.84
C VAL A 164 -39.60 10.92 -17.14
N ALA A 165 -39.66 12.24 -17.28
CA ALA A 165 -40.75 13.09 -16.73
C ALA A 165 -41.82 13.38 -17.78
#